data_bee1d31395a7b6d9efbcac558fdca84f
#
_entry.id   bee1d31395a7b6d9efbcac558fdca84f
#
_cell.length_a   1.000
_cell.length_b   1.000
_cell.length_c   1.000
_cell.angle_alpha   90.00
_cell.angle_beta   90.00
_cell.angle_gamma   90.00
#
_symmetry.space_group_name_H-M   'P 1'
#
loop_
_entity.id
_entity.type
_entity.pdbx_description
1 polymer ?
#
loop_
_entity_poly.entity_id
_entity_poly.type
_entity_poly.pdbx_seq_one_letter_code
_entity_poly.pdbx_strand_id
1 'polypeptide(L)' 'MDAKLITPKLIELLERNGALKFDDLHKRIKKGNSGFTENDLNTLLMKLEIQGLIKVYRIPRGKRRVELA' A
#
# COMPACT_ATOMS: atom_id res chain seq x y z
N MET A 1 13.74 6.63 -2.04
CA MET A 1 13.17 5.72 -1.03
C MET A 1 13.43 4.27 -1.39
N ASP A 2 13.80 3.46 -0.43
CA ASP A 2 14.10 2.07 -0.68
C ASP A 2 12.86 1.20 -0.51
N ALA A 3 12.31 0.71 -1.61
CA ALA A 3 11.12 -0.14 -1.61
C ALA A 3 11.34 -1.45 -0.82
N LYS A 4 12.59 -1.91 -0.71
CA LYS A 4 12.90 -3.12 0.03
C LYS A 4 12.58 -2.98 1.53
N LEU A 5 12.65 -1.76 2.06
CA LEU A 5 12.33 -1.49 3.46
C LEU A 5 10.83 -1.29 3.67
N ILE A 6 10.12 -0.82 2.64
CA ILE A 6 8.70 -0.49 2.73
C ILE A 6 7.82 -1.71 2.48
N THR A 7 8.21 -2.57 1.53
CA THR A 7 7.38 -3.71 1.15
C THR A 7 7.03 -4.63 2.32
N PRO A 8 7.98 -5.06 3.17
CA PRO A 8 7.64 -5.91 4.32
C PRO A 8 6.65 -5.24 5.27
N LYS A 9 6.82 -3.94 5.50
CA LYS A 9 5.90 -3.20 6.36
C LYS A 9 4.50 -3.13 5.77
N LEU A 10 4.40 -2.90 4.48
CA LEU A 10 3.11 -2.85 3.79
C LEU A 10 2.39 -4.18 3.90
N ILE A 11 3.08 -5.27 3.63
CA ILE A 11 2.50 -6.62 3.74
C ILE A 11 2.04 -6.90 5.16
N GLU A 12 2.85 -6.57 6.16
CA GLU A 12 2.50 -6.74 7.55
C GLU A 12 1.23 -5.98 7.92
N LEU A 13 1.11 -4.74 7.47
CA LEU A 13 -0.08 -3.92 7.73
C LEU A 13 -1.34 -4.56 7.14
N LEU A 14 -1.24 -5.11 5.95
CA LEU A 14 -2.37 -5.78 5.32
C LEU A 14 -2.72 -7.11 6.00
N GLU A 15 -1.71 -7.84 6.46
CA GLU A 15 -1.95 -9.07 7.23
C GLU A 15 -2.72 -8.79 8.51
N ARG A 16 -2.35 -7.72 9.21
CA ARG A 16 -2.98 -7.36 10.49
C ARG A 16 -4.40 -6.82 10.33
N ASN A 17 -4.64 -6.05 9.27
CA ASN A 17 -5.89 -5.32 9.12
C ASN A 17 -6.84 -5.92 8.11
N GLY A 18 -6.40 -6.92 7.34
CA GLY A 18 -7.17 -7.53 6.28
C GLY A 18 -7.13 -6.68 5.03
N ALA A 19 -7.77 -5.52 5.05
CA ALA A 19 -7.75 -4.58 3.95
C ALA A 19 -7.63 -3.17 4.50
N LEU A 20 -6.99 -2.29 3.73
CA LEU A 20 -6.85 -0.87 4.11
C LEU A 20 -7.13 -0.01 2.90
N LYS A 21 -7.70 1.16 3.15
CA LYS A 21 -7.85 2.17 2.10
C LYS A 21 -6.48 2.74 1.78
N PHE A 22 -6.32 3.18 0.53
CA PHE A 22 -5.06 3.76 0.07
C PHE A 22 -4.55 4.86 1.02
N ASP A 23 -5.43 5.79 1.40
CA ASP A 23 -5.03 6.91 2.26
C ASP A 23 -4.56 6.44 3.63
N ASP A 24 -5.24 5.48 4.21
CA ASP A 24 -4.87 4.93 5.52
C ASP A 24 -3.54 4.20 5.44
N LEU A 25 -3.35 3.42 4.39
CA LEU A 25 -2.09 2.70 4.18
C LEU A 25 -0.93 3.69 4.04
N HIS A 26 -1.12 4.73 3.25
CA HIS A 26 -0.12 5.77 3.06
C HIS A 26 0.25 6.43 4.40
N LYS A 27 -0.75 6.82 5.18
CA LYS A 27 -0.51 7.47 6.48
C LYS A 27 0.29 6.59 7.43
N ARG A 28 -0.05 5.31 7.49
CA ARG A 28 0.61 4.37 8.40
C ARG A 28 2.06 4.14 8.01
N ILE A 29 2.34 4.03 6.72
CA ILE A 29 3.71 3.86 6.24
C ILE A 29 4.50 5.14 6.45
N LYS A 30 3.89 6.29 6.17
CA LYS A 30 4.54 7.59 6.28
C LYS A 30 5.00 7.91 7.70
N LYS A 31 4.36 7.37 8.73
CA LYS A 31 4.75 7.63 10.11
C LYS A 31 6.20 7.31 10.40
N GLY A 32 6.75 6.25 9.81
CA GLY A 32 8.15 5.90 9.99
C GLY A 32 9.03 6.26 8.79
N ASN A 33 8.44 6.87 7.75
CA ASN A 33 9.11 7.14 6.49
C ASN A 33 8.59 8.46 5.92
N SER A 34 9.01 9.57 6.50
CA SER A 34 8.46 10.89 6.21
C SER A 34 8.55 11.32 4.74
N GLY A 35 9.51 10.77 4.00
CA GLY A 35 9.66 11.05 2.58
C GLY A 35 8.79 10.21 1.66
N PHE A 36 7.95 9.34 2.21
CA PHE A 36 7.12 8.43 1.41
C PHE A 36 5.89 9.17 0.87
N THR A 37 5.86 9.38 -0.44
CA THR A 37 4.76 10.12 -1.09
C THR A 37 3.66 9.18 -1.55
N GLU A 38 2.50 9.76 -1.89
CA GLU A 38 1.41 8.99 -2.49
C GLU A 38 1.83 8.37 -3.82
N ASN A 39 2.66 9.09 -4.57
CA ASN A 39 3.18 8.58 -5.84
C ASN A 39 4.09 7.38 -5.61
N ASP A 40 4.90 7.41 -4.56
CA ASP A 40 5.73 6.27 -4.18
C ASP A 40 4.86 5.05 -3.87
N LEU A 41 3.77 5.26 -3.15
CA LEU A 41 2.85 4.17 -2.84
C LEU A 41 2.17 3.63 -4.10
N ASN A 42 1.74 4.50 -5.00
CA ASN A 42 1.18 4.08 -6.29
C ASN A 42 2.14 3.16 -7.05
N THR A 43 3.39 3.57 -7.15
CA THR A 43 4.41 2.80 -7.88
C THR A 43 4.61 1.43 -7.22
N LEU A 44 4.69 1.41 -5.91
CA LEU A 44 4.88 0.17 -5.17
C LEU A 44 3.68 -0.77 -5.32
N LEU A 45 2.47 -0.24 -5.20
CA LEU A 45 1.26 -1.05 -5.36
C LEU A 45 1.16 -1.65 -6.76
N MET A 46 1.52 -0.91 -7.79
CA MET A 46 1.54 -1.42 -9.15
C MET A 46 2.47 -2.62 -9.28
N LYS A 47 3.67 -2.52 -8.73
CA LYS A 47 4.63 -3.63 -8.75
C LYS A 47 4.10 -4.86 -8.03
N LEU A 48 3.55 -4.67 -6.85
CA LEU A 48 3.05 -5.78 -6.04
C LEU A 48 1.81 -6.43 -6.67
N GLU A 49 0.98 -5.63 -7.31
CA GLU A 49 -0.19 -6.15 -8.02
C GLU A 49 0.22 -7.00 -9.21
N ILE A 50 1.19 -6.54 -9.99
CA ILE A 50 1.73 -7.28 -11.13
C ILE A 50 2.33 -8.60 -10.67
N GLN A 51 2.99 -8.60 -9.52
CA GLN A 51 3.57 -9.81 -8.92
C GLN A 51 2.51 -10.76 -8.33
N GLY A 52 1.26 -10.31 -8.25
CA GLY A 52 0.20 -11.14 -7.70
C GLY A 52 0.16 -11.21 -6.18
N LEU A 53 0.86 -10.29 -5.49
CA LEU A 53 0.93 -10.29 -4.03
C LEU A 53 -0.21 -9.53 -3.38
N ILE A 54 -0.77 -8.56 -4.07
CA ILE A 54 -1.88 -7.75 -3.57
C ILE A 54 -2.95 -7.58 -4.64
N LYS A 55 -4.13 -7.15 -4.19
CA LYS A 55 -5.21 -6.73 -5.07
C LYS A 55 -5.61 -5.31 -4.70
N VAL A 56 -5.86 -4.49 -5.70
CA VAL A 56 -6.31 -3.12 -5.51
C VAL A 56 -7.70 -2.99 -6.11
N TYR A 57 -8.66 -2.63 -5.27
CA TYR A 57 -10.04 -2.45 -5.68
C TYR A 57 -10.39 -0.97 -5.72
N ARG A 58 -11.03 -0.56 -6.79
CA ARG A 58 -11.57 0.79 -6.89
C ARG A 58 -12.94 0.80 -6.26
N ILE A 59 -13.14 1.72 -5.32
CA ILE A 59 -14.43 1.93 -4.70
C ILE A 59 -14.98 3.29 -5.13
N PRO A 60 -16.29 3.55 -4.94
CA PRO A 60 -16.89 4.81 -5.40
C PRO A 60 -16.14 6.06 -4.92
N ARG A 61 -16.20 7.12 -5.71
CA ARG A 61 -15.59 8.43 -5.43
C ARG A 61 -14.07 8.43 -5.55
N GLY A 62 -13.53 7.56 -6.41
CA GLY A 62 -12.10 7.55 -6.70
C GLY A 62 -11.21 7.00 -5.61
N LYS A 63 -11.78 6.44 -4.55
CA LYS A 63 -11.01 5.81 -3.49
C LYS A 63 -10.56 4.40 -3.91
N ARG A 64 -9.56 3.88 -3.24
CA ARG A 64 -9.05 2.54 -3.51
C ARG A 64 -8.89 1.76 -2.21
N ARG A 65 -9.12 0.47 -2.29
CA ARG A 65 -8.91 -0.46 -1.18
C ARG A 65 -7.84 -1.47 -1.59
N VAL A 66 -6.91 -1.71 -0.68
CA VAL A 66 -5.78 -2.62 -0.92
C VAL A 66 -5.90 -3.80 0.03
N GLU A 67 -5.71 -5.01 -0.50
CA GLU A 67 -5.68 -6.21 0.33
C GLU A 67 -4.68 -7.22 -0.24
N LEU A 68 -4.32 -8.20 0.57
CA LEU A 68 -3.45 -9.29 0.09
C LEU A 68 -4.22 -10.16 -0.89
N ALA A 69 -3.51 -10.64 -1.90
CA ALA A 69 -4.10 -11.54 -2.89
C ALA A 69 -4.40 -12.92 -2.31
#